data_4a2f774b1b51818aaf98f9cac8cbe71a
#
_entry.id   4a2f774b1b51818aaf98f9cac8cbe71a
#
_cell.length_a   1.000
_cell.length_b   1.000
_cell.length_c   1.000
_cell.angle_alpha   90.00
_cell.angle_beta   90.00
_cell.angle_gamma   90.00
#
_symmetry.space_group_name_H-M   'P 1'
#
loop_
_entity.id
_entity.type
_entity.pdbx_description
1 polymer ?
#
loop_
_entity_poly.entity_id
_entity_poly.type
_entity_poly.pdbx_seq_one_letter_code
_entity_poly.pdbx_strand_id
1 'polypeptide(L)'
;MNKFSKYISSQFKNPRGIGGVIISIIQNVINKAMYKRAVSLINLQSNENILDIGYGNGHLLEMIYRKNPVNMYGIDISSDAKDMATKKNKKADSVGRLHLKVGDCCDLPYEDDMFAAVTSINTVYFWTDTVKGLSEIRRTLKKGKSFYNIVYTKEYLNTIKYTQIGYKKFEPEELIEYGKQAGFGSIELKEIISGKSYVVIYTK
;
A
#
# COMPACT_ATOMS: atom_id res chain seq x y z
N MET A 1 26.85 -2.61 10.26
CA MET A 1 25.44 -2.74 10.72
C MET A 1 25.27 -4.10 11.40
N ASN A 2 24.70 -4.15 12.59
CA ASN A 2 24.59 -5.38 13.37
C ASN A 2 23.44 -6.29 12.86
N LYS A 3 23.43 -7.57 13.30
CA LYS A 3 22.41 -8.59 12.94
C LYS A 3 20.97 -8.11 13.26
N PHE A 4 20.82 -7.30 14.32
CA PHE A 4 19.54 -6.76 14.76
C PHE A 4 18.92 -5.80 13.72
N SER A 5 19.70 -4.86 13.16
CA SER A 5 19.19 -3.95 12.13
C SER A 5 18.77 -4.68 10.85
N LYS A 6 19.47 -5.76 10.47
CA LYS A 6 19.08 -6.61 9.32
C LYS A 6 17.76 -7.34 9.59
N TYR A 7 17.59 -7.87 10.81
CA TYR A 7 16.36 -8.52 11.22
C TYR A 7 15.18 -7.53 11.19
N ILE A 8 15.33 -6.35 11.78
CA ILE A 8 14.29 -5.31 11.75
C ILE A 8 13.92 -4.94 10.31
N SER A 9 14.91 -4.67 9.43
CA SER A 9 14.65 -4.37 8.01
C SER A 9 13.85 -5.47 7.31
N SER A 10 14.18 -6.75 7.57
CA SER A 10 13.47 -7.89 6.99
C SER A 10 12.01 -7.96 7.45
N GLN A 11 11.75 -7.65 8.73
CA GLN A 11 10.40 -7.65 9.31
C GLN A 11 9.52 -6.50 8.79
N PHE A 12 10.13 -5.34 8.46
CA PHE A 12 9.39 -4.25 7.81
C PHE A 12 8.99 -4.60 6.36
N LYS A 13 9.85 -5.34 5.66
CA LYS A 13 9.59 -5.79 4.28
C LYS A 13 8.60 -6.96 4.22
N ASN A 14 8.78 -7.95 5.09
CA ASN A 14 8.00 -9.19 5.11
C ASN A 14 7.86 -9.66 6.57
N PRO A 15 6.83 -9.16 7.29
CA PRO A 15 6.59 -9.52 8.68
C PRO A 15 6.36 -11.02 8.85
N ARG A 16 7.08 -11.68 9.78
CA ARG A 16 6.94 -13.10 10.08
C ARG A 16 6.91 -13.37 11.59
N GLY A 17 6.06 -14.30 11.99
CA GLY A 17 5.95 -14.75 13.38
C GLY A 17 5.60 -13.62 14.36
N ILE A 18 5.90 -13.82 15.64
CA ILE A 18 5.58 -12.86 16.72
C ILE A 18 6.28 -11.51 16.50
N GLY A 19 7.53 -11.51 16.02
CA GLY A 19 8.25 -10.27 15.70
C GLY A 19 7.57 -9.45 14.62
N GLY A 20 7.02 -10.09 13.60
CA GLY A 20 6.24 -9.44 12.55
C GLY A 20 4.96 -8.80 13.07
N VAL A 21 4.25 -9.46 13.99
CA VAL A 21 3.06 -8.87 14.64
C VAL A 21 3.42 -7.59 15.40
N ILE A 22 4.47 -7.62 16.21
CA ILE A 22 4.91 -6.44 16.98
C ILE A 22 5.30 -5.30 16.03
N ILE A 23 6.09 -5.57 15.01
CA ILE A 23 6.51 -4.56 14.03
C ILE A 23 5.30 -3.98 13.30
N SER A 24 4.31 -4.79 12.92
CA SER A 24 3.10 -4.31 12.24
C SER A 24 2.25 -3.38 13.11
N ILE A 25 2.21 -3.61 14.42
CA ILE A 25 1.54 -2.70 15.38
C ILE A 25 2.30 -1.37 15.48
N ILE A 26 3.62 -1.42 15.57
CA ILE A 26 4.47 -0.22 15.59
C ILE A 26 4.27 0.58 14.29
N GLN A 27 4.24 -0.09 13.13
CA GLN A 27 3.96 0.56 11.84
C GLN A 27 2.61 1.29 11.84
N ASN A 28 1.57 0.72 12.43
CA ASN A 28 0.26 1.39 12.51
C ASN A 28 0.34 2.72 13.26
N VAL A 29 1.14 2.81 14.33
CA VAL A 29 1.34 4.04 15.09
C VAL A 29 2.16 5.05 14.29
N ILE A 30 3.28 4.62 13.71
CA ILE A 30 4.19 5.48 12.94
C ILE A 30 3.48 6.03 11.70
N ASN A 31 2.70 5.21 11.00
CA ASN A 31 2.02 5.57 9.74
C ASN A 31 0.62 6.16 9.95
N LYS A 32 0.22 6.47 11.18
CA LYS A 32 -1.15 6.94 11.51
C LYS A 32 -1.62 8.11 10.65
N ALA A 33 -0.77 9.10 10.40
CA ALA A 33 -1.10 10.25 9.56
C ALA A 33 -1.33 9.85 8.10
N MET A 34 -0.52 8.92 7.58
CA MET A 34 -0.64 8.38 6.22
C MET A 34 -1.96 7.62 6.05
N TYR A 35 -2.33 6.75 7.01
CA TYR A 35 -3.62 6.05 6.99
C TYR A 35 -4.80 7.01 7.02
N LYS A 36 -4.78 8.02 7.91
CA LYS A 36 -5.84 9.04 7.98
C LYS A 36 -5.96 9.80 6.65
N ARG A 37 -4.82 10.14 6.04
CA ARG A 37 -4.81 10.84 4.75
C ARG A 37 -5.36 9.95 3.64
N ALA A 38 -4.95 8.68 3.57
CA ALA A 38 -5.52 7.72 2.61
C ALA A 38 -7.04 7.68 2.71
N VAL A 39 -7.57 7.42 3.91
CA VAL A 39 -9.03 7.35 4.15
C VAL A 39 -9.75 8.66 3.80
N SER A 40 -9.11 9.83 3.99
CA SER A 40 -9.70 11.13 3.63
C SER A 40 -9.78 11.38 2.12
N LEU A 41 -8.81 10.87 1.37
CA LEU A 41 -8.76 11.02 -0.09
C LEU A 41 -9.68 10.06 -0.83
N ILE A 42 -9.91 8.89 -0.25
CA ILE A 42 -10.73 7.84 -0.85
C ILE A 42 -12.21 8.17 -0.67
N ASN A 43 -12.89 8.34 -1.79
CA ASN A 43 -14.35 8.52 -1.84
C ASN A 43 -14.98 7.37 -2.62
N LEU A 44 -15.50 6.38 -1.89
CA LEU A 44 -16.13 5.18 -2.44
C LEU A 44 -17.59 5.11 -2.03
N GLN A 45 -18.41 4.64 -2.96
CA GLN A 45 -19.79 4.25 -2.66
C GLN A 45 -19.84 2.83 -2.04
N SER A 46 -20.87 2.54 -1.27
CA SER A 46 -21.11 1.18 -0.79
C SER A 46 -21.10 0.19 -1.95
N ASN A 47 -20.49 -0.99 -1.73
CA ASN A 47 -20.31 -2.06 -2.73
C ASN A 47 -19.30 -1.79 -3.86
N GLU A 48 -18.64 -0.64 -3.93
CA GLU A 48 -17.49 -0.48 -4.81
C GLU A 48 -16.30 -1.35 -4.34
N ASN A 49 -15.44 -1.72 -5.30
CA ASN A 49 -14.25 -2.52 -5.03
C ASN A 49 -13.04 -1.61 -4.80
N ILE A 50 -12.29 -1.87 -3.72
CA ILE A 50 -10.97 -1.28 -3.47
C ILE A 50 -9.90 -2.34 -3.40
N LEU A 51 -8.70 -2.05 -3.91
CA LEU A 51 -7.51 -2.91 -3.78
C LEU A 51 -6.46 -2.20 -2.92
N ASP A 52 -5.88 -2.92 -1.95
CA ASP A 52 -4.73 -2.47 -1.17
C ASP A 52 -3.49 -3.31 -1.51
N ILE A 53 -2.46 -2.65 -2.06
CA ILE A 53 -1.19 -3.26 -2.44
C ILE A 53 -0.24 -3.26 -1.24
N GLY A 54 0.14 -4.46 -0.78
CA GLY A 54 0.92 -4.63 0.45
C GLY A 54 0.09 -4.29 1.68
N TYR A 55 -1.06 -4.93 1.81
CA TYR A 55 -2.04 -4.66 2.87
C TYR A 55 -1.54 -4.90 4.30
N GLY A 56 -0.39 -5.59 4.48
CA GLY A 56 0.20 -5.87 5.78
C GLY A 56 -0.79 -6.52 6.76
N ASN A 57 -0.99 -5.92 7.93
CA ASN A 57 -1.96 -6.43 8.91
C ASN A 57 -3.43 -5.99 8.64
N GLY A 58 -3.72 -5.41 7.49
CA GLY A 58 -5.07 -5.00 7.09
C GLY A 58 -5.64 -3.78 7.81
N HIS A 59 -4.79 -2.94 8.44
CA HIS A 59 -5.27 -1.78 9.22
C HIS A 59 -5.94 -0.72 8.34
N LEU A 60 -5.38 -0.43 7.15
CA LEU A 60 -6.02 0.50 6.21
C LEU A 60 -7.38 0.00 5.75
N LEU A 61 -7.48 -1.27 5.39
CA LEU A 61 -8.73 -1.91 4.98
C LEU A 61 -9.79 -1.81 6.08
N GLU A 62 -9.43 -2.09 7.34
CA GLU A 62 -10.33 -1.92 8.48
C GLU A 62 -10.85 -0.48 8.61
N MET A 63 -9.98 0.52 8.47
CA MET A 63 -10.36 1.94 8.55
C MET A 63 -11.30 2.34 7.40
N ILE A 64 -11.06 1.85 6.18
CA ILE A 64 -11.91 2.12 5.01
C ILE A 64 -13.29 1.48 5.20
N TYR A 65 -13.35 0.21 5.62
CA TYR A 65 -14.59 -0.52 5.84
C TYR A 65 -15.47 0.12 6.93
N ARG A 66 -14.83 0.65 7.99
CA ARG A 66 -15.54 1.38 9.04
C ARG A 66 -16.18 2.68 8.55
N LYS A 67 -15.58 3.32 7.53
CA LYS A 67 -16.12 4.53 6.91
C LYS A 67 -17.26 4.21 5.95
N ASN A 68 -17.04 3.21 5.09
CA ASN A 68 -18.03 2.74 4.10
C ASN A 68 -17.89 1.22 3.91
N PRO A 69 -18.99 0.45 3.91
CA PRO A 69 -18.97 -0.99 3.71
C PRO A 69 -18.76 -1.35 2.23
N VAL A 70 -17.51 -1.29 1.78
CA VAL A 70 -17.03 -1.60 0.42
C VAL A 70 -16.57 -3.06 0.32
N ASN A 71 -16.36 -3.56 -0.90
CA ASN A 71 -15.68 -4.83 -1.15
C ASN A 71 -14.16 -4.58 -1.13
N MET A 72 -13.47 -5.23 -0.21
CA MET A 72 -12.04 -5.05 0.02
C MET A 72 -11.24 -6.18 -0.59
N TYR A 73 -10.33 -5.83 -1.47
CA TYR A 73 -9.34 -6.72 -2.06
C TYR A 73 -7.96 -6.32 -1.57
N GLY A 74 -7.07 -7.29 -1.47
CA GLY A 74 -5.69 -7.02 -1.08
C GLY A 74 -4.74 -8.03 -1.69
N ILE A 75 -3.51 -7.57 -2.02
CA ILE A 75 -2.41 -8.43 -2.40
C ILE A 75 -1.19 -8.08 -1.55
N ASP A 76 -0.53 -9.09 -1.00
CA ASP A 76 0.70 -8.96 -0.21
C ASP A 76 1.58 -10.19 -0.46
N ILE A 77 2.89 -10.02 -0.38
CA ILE A 77 3.84 -11.14 -0.58
C ILE A 77 3.91 -12.08 0.63
N SER A 78 3.32 -11.72 1.76
CA SER A 78 3.40 -12.42 3.04
C SER A 78 2.13 -13.21 3.36
N SER A 79 2.26 -14.51 3.59
CA SER A 79 1.17 -15.34 4.13
C SER A 79 0.79 -14.95 5.55
N ASP A 80 1.77 -14.57 6.39
CA ASP A 80 1.53 -14.11 7.77
C ASP A 80 0.72 -12.81 7.79
N ALA A 81 0.97 -11.91 6.82
CA ALA A 81 0.16 -10.70 6.63
C ALA A 81 -1.31 -11.05 6.32
N LYS A 82 -1.55 -12.05 5.47
CA LYS A 82 -2.91 -12.52 5.17
C LYS A 82 -3.65 -12.97 6.42
N ASP A 83 -3.01 -13.77 7.27
CA ASP A 83 -3.62 -14.26 8.51
C ASP A 83 -3.93 -13.12 9.48
N MET A 84 -3.00 -12.17 9.64
CA MET A 84 -3.21 -11.01 10.48
C MET A 84 -4.35 -10.12 9.97
N ALA A 85 -4.38 -9.85 8.66
CA ALA A 85 -5.38 -9.00 8.03
C ALA A 85 -6.78 -9.62 8.08
N THR A 86 -6.91 -10.94 7.87
CA THR A 86 -8.18 -11.67 7.99
C THR A 86 -8.72 -11.59 9.41
N LYS A 87 -7.88 -11.86 10.43
CA LYS A 87 -8.26 -11.74 11.84
C LYS A 87 -8.73 -10.34 12.22
N LYS A 88 -8.03 -9.31 11.73
CA LYS A 88 -8.38 -7.91 11.99
C LYS A 88 -9.69 -7.51 11.33
N ASN A 89 -9.96 -7.99 10.13
CA ASN A 89 -11.12 -7.61 9.32
C ASN A 89 -12.26 -8.66 9.36
N LYS A 90 -12.35 -9.47 10.42
CA LYS A 90 -13.31 -10.58 10.55
C LYS A 90 -14.78 -10.19 10.28
N LYS A 91 -15.19 -8.94 10.56
CA LYS A 91 -16.56 -8.47 10.26
C LYS A 91 -16.82 -8.39 8.76
N ALA A 92 -15.87 -7.90 7.99
CA ALA A 92 -16.00 -7.85 6.53
C ALA A 92 -15.86 -9.24 5.91
N ASP A 93 -14.95 -10.06 6.45
CA ASP A 93 -14.73 -11.44 6.04
C ASP A 93 -16.00 -12.29 6.21
N SER A 94 -16.65 -12.21 7.37
CA SER A 94 -17.87 -12.99 7.68
C SER A 94 -19.08 -12.68 6.80
N VAL A 95 -19.07 -11.56 6.09
CA VAL A 95 -20.10 -11.17 5.12
C VAL A 95 -19.62 -11.20 3.67
N GLY A 96 -18.49 -11.86 3.39
CA GLY A 96 -17.94 -12.06 2.05
C GLY A 96 -17.38 -10.80 1.38
N ARG A 97 -16.98 -9.78 2.15
CA ARG A 97 -16.45 -8.51 1.62
C ARG A 97 -14.94 -8.36 1.74
N LEU A 98 -14.22 -9.41 2.13
CA LEU A 98 -12.75 -9.41 2.24
C LEU A 98 -12.16 -10.47 1.32
N HIS A 99 -11.30 -10.06 0.39
CA HIS A 99 -10.71 -10.93 -0.63
C HIS A 99 -9.19 -10.73 -0.65
N LEU A 100 -8.46 -11.43 0.21
CA LEU A 100 -7.01 -11.30 0.35
C LEU A 100 -6.27 -12.41 -0.41
N LYS A 101 -5.28 -12.00 -1.21
CA LYS A 101 -4.38 -12.91 -1.93
C LYS A 101 -2.93 -12.71 -1.50
N VAL A 102 -2.14 -13.76 -1.61
CA VAL A 102 -0.67 -13.71 -1.53
C VAL A 102 -0.14 -13.65 -2.94
N GLY A 103 0.70 -12.64 -3.25
CA GLY A 103 1.23 -12.45 -4.61
C GLY A 103 2.00 -11.15 -4.77
N ASP A 104 2.49 -10.90 -6.00
CA ASP A 104 3.25 -9.71 -6.39
C ASP A 104 2.35 -8.72 -7.13
N CYS A 105 2.52 -7.43 -6.86
CA CYS A 105 1.81 -6.36 -7.57
C CYS A 105 2.20 -6.23 -9.05
N CYS A 106 3.31 -6.82 -9.45
CA CYS A 106 3.73 -6.87 -10.85
C CYS A 106 3.00 -7.95 -11.70
N ASP A 107 2.11 -8.73 -11.07
CA ASP A 107 1.28 -9.75 -11.71
C ASP A 107 -0.04 -9.88 -10.94
N LEU A 108 -0.94 -8.91 -11.12
CA LEU A 108 -2.19 -8.82 -10.39
C LEU A 108 -3.23 -9.82 -10.91
N PRO A 109 -3.69 -10.78 -10.08
CA PRO A 109 -4.66 -11.80 -10.50
C PRO A 109 -6.10 -11.25 -10.46
N TYR A 110 -6.32 -10.09 -11.08
CA TYR A 110 -7.58 -9.38 -11.15
C TYR A 110 -7.87 -8.93 -12.58
N GLU A 111 -9.15 -8.77 -12.89
CA GLU A 111 -9.62 -8.32 -14.20
C GLU A 111 -9.34 -6.83 -14.44
N ASP A 112 -9.37 -6.42 -15.69
CA ASP A 112 -9.31 -5.02 -16.10
C ASP A 112 -10.50 -4.24 -15.53
N ASP A 113 -10.30 -2.96 -15.23
CA ASP A 113 -11.37 -2.04 -14.78
C ASP A 113 -12.20 -2.55 -13.59
N MET A 114 -11.59 -3.31 -12.68
CA MET A 114 -12.27 -3.91 -11.52
C MET A 114 -12.41 -2.96 -10.34
N PHE A 115 -11.42 -2.07 -10.10
CA PHE A 115 -11.33 -1.30 -8.86
C PHE A 115 -11.72 0.17 -9.02
N ALA A 116 -12.49 0.69 -8.06
CA ALA A 116 -12.84 2.10 -7.96
C ALA A 116 -11.77 2.93 -7.23
N ALA A 117 -10.88 2.27 -6.50
CA ALA A 117 -9.66 2.85 -5.94
C ALA A 117 -8.62 1.77 -5.72
N VAL A 118 -7.35 2.16 -5.81
CA VAL A 118 -6.22 1.32 -5.38
C VAL A 118 -5.39 2.13 -4.40
N THR A 119 -4.82 1.47 -3.38
CA THR A 119 -3.96 2.08 -2.36
C THR A 119 -2.66 1.32 -2.21
N SER A 120 -1.62 2.02 -1.78
CA SER A 120 -0.37 1.45 -1.30
C SER A 120 0.24 2.40 -0.27
N ILE A 121 0.65 1.88 0.89
CA ILE A 121 1.35 2.67 1.91
C ILE A 121 2.70 2.03 2.21
N ASN A 122 3.79 2.72 1.84
CA ASN A 122 5.17 2.32 2.12
C ASN A 122 5.57 0.94 1.54
N THR A 123 5.02 0.53 0.39
CA THR A 123 5.34 -0.77 -0.23
C THR A 123 6.14 -0.66 -1.52
N VAL A 124 6.03 0.43 -2.26
CA VAL A 124 6.71 0.65 -3.56
C VAL A 124 8.24 0.46 -3.47
N TYR A 125 8.83 0.66 -2.32
CA TYR A 125 10.26 0.45 -2.06
C TYR A 125 10.75 -0.98 -2.33
N PHE A 126 9.82 -1.95 -2.34
CA PHE A 126 10.08 -3.38 -2.41
C PHE A 126 9.62 -4.02 -3.72
N TRP A 127 8.94 -3.27 -4.58
CA TRP A 127 8.45 -3.80 -5.85
C TRP A 127 9.62 -4.21 -6.75
N THR A 128 9.51 -5.34 -7.41
CA THR A 128 10.56 -5.87 -8.29
C THR A 128 10.76 -4.96 -9.50
N ASP A 129 9.66 -4.55 -10.11
CA ASP A 129 9.58 -3.61 -11.23
C ASP A 129 8.49 -2.57 -10.96
N THR A 130 8.89 -1.31 -10.79
CA THR A 130 7.98 -0.22 -10.44
C THR A 130 7.03 0.13 -11.58
N VAL A 131 7.53 0.17 -12.83
CA VAL A 131 6.71 0.50 -14.00
C VAL A 131 5.71 -0.62 -14.28
N LYS A 132 6.13 -1.89 -14.20
CA LYS A 132 5.25 -3.03 -14.37
C LYS A 132 4.15 -3.06 -13.30
N GLY A 133 4.50 -2.85 -12.02
CA GLY A 133 3.52 -2.77 -10.93
C GLY A 133 2.50 -1.64 -11.15
N LEU A 134 2.95 -0.46 -11.56
CA LEU A 134 2.08 0.66 -11.90
C LEU A 134 1.19 0.35 -13.12
N SER A 135 1.71 -0.36 -14.12
CA SER A 135 0.93 -0.77 -15.30
C SER A 135 -0.18 -1.75 -14.94
N GLU A 136 0.09 -2.74 -14.09
CA GLU A 136 -0.90 -3.68 -13.57
C GLU A 136 -1.97 -2.98 -12.72
N ILE A 137 -1.56 -2.04 -11.87
CA ILE A 137 -2.48 -1.22 -11.08
C ILE A 137 -3.39 -0.40 -12.02
N ARG A 138 -2.79 0.24 -13.04
CA ARG A 138 -3.58 0.99 -14.03
C ARG A 138 -4.54 0.09 -14.80
N ARG A 139 -4.11 -1.11 -15.19
CA ARG A 139 -4.97 -2.07 -15.91
C ARG A 139 -6.23 -2.38 -15.09
N THR A 140 -6.05 -2.69 -13.81
CA THR A 140 -7.13 -3.10 -12.90
C THR A 140 -7.99 -1.94 -12.38
N LEU A 141 -7.53 -0.68 -12.46
CA LEU A 141 -8.30 0.51 -12.11
C LEU A 141 -9.37 0.80 -13.16
N LYS A 142 -10.57 1.19 -12.73
CA LYS A 142 -11.63 1.74 -13.57
C LYS A 142 -11.21 3.08 -14.17
N LYS A 143 -11.68 3.39 -15.38
CA LYS A 143 -11.42 4.66 -16.04
C LYS A 143 -11.87 5.85 -15.18
N GLY A 144 -11.04 6.88 -15.08
CA GLY A 144 -11.27 8.07 -14.25
C GLY A 144 -11.10 7.84 -12.74
N LYS A 145 -10.66 6.66 -12.33
CA LYS A 145 -10.38 6.33 -10.91
C LYS A 145 -8.89 6.42 -10.62
N SER A 146 -8.54 6.44 -9.31
CA SER A 146 -7.18 6.78 -8.90
C SER A 146 -6.51 5.72 -8.03
N PHE A 147 -5.19 5.63 -8.18
CA PHE A 147 -4.27 4.94 -7.28
C PHE A 147 -3.60 5.95 -6.36
N TYR A 148 -3.62 5.68 -5.08
CA TYR A 148 -3.03 6.49 -4.01
C TYR A 148 -1.77 5.81 -3.49
N ASN A 149 -0.59 6.23 -3.95
CA ASN A 149 0.70 5.73 -3.50
C ASN A 149 1.26 6.65 -2.42
N ILE A 150 1.21 6.22 -1.17
CA ILE A 150 1.60 7.01 -0.01
C ILE A 150 2.96 6.54 0.48
N VAL A 151 3.92 7.45 0.56
CA VAL A 151 5.33 7.13 0.82
C VAL A 151 6.01 8.15 1.72
N TYR A 152 7.12 7.75 2.33
CA TYR A 152 8.08 8.67 2.94
C TYR A 152 8.99 9.28 1.90
N THR A 153 9.47 10.51 2.17
CA THR A 153 10.51 11.14 1.36
C THR A 153 11.83 10.37 1.45
N LYS A 154 12.64 10.46 0.43
CA LYS A 154 13.98 9.86 0.39
C LYS A 154 14.87 10.41 1.51
N GLU A 155 14.79 11.72 1.80
CA GLU A 155 15.49 12.38 2.88
C GLU A 155 15.11 11.76 4.22
N TYR A 156 13.81 11.61 4.50
CA TYR A 156 13.35 11.01 5.75
C TYR A 156 13.81 9.54 5.86
N LEU A 157 13.70 8.75 4.79
CA LEU A 157 14.19 7.38 4.77
C LEU A 157 15.72 7.31 5.02
N ASN A 158 16.48 8.30 4.57
CA ASN A 158 17.93 8.37 4.80
C ASN A 158 18.29 8.58 6.29
N THR A 159 17.40 9.14 7.10
CA THR A 159 17.62 9.29 8.55
C THR A 159 17.37 7.99 9.32
N ILE A 160 16.70 7.01 8.72
CA ILE A 160 16.27 5.77 9.40
C ILE A 160 17.27 4.64 9.13
N LYS A 161 17.86 4.09 10.19
CA LYS A 161 18.94 3.08 10.07
C LYS A 161 18.50 1.80 9.34
N TYR A 162 17.29 1.28 9.59
CA TYR A 162 16.86 0.02 9.00
C TYR A 162 16.44 0.13 7.52
N THR A 163 16.24 1.34 7.00
CA THR A 163 15.91 1.56 5.58
C THR A 163 17.16 1.66 4.69
N GLN A 164 18.36 1.55 5.27
CA GLN A 164 19.61 1.60 4.50
C GLN A 164 19.88 0.33 3.68
N ILE A 165 19.08 -0.73 3.89
CA ILE A 165 19.22 -2.00 3.17
C ILE A 165 17.86 -2.46 2.66
N GLY A 166 17.82 -2.81 1.36
CA GLY A 166 16.66 -3.44 0.75
C GLY A 166 15.48 -2.49 0.48
N TYR A 167 15.67 -1.18 0.67
CA TYR A 167 14.71 -0.15 0.30
C TYR A 167 15.18 0.57 -0.97
N LYS A 168 14.40 0.54 -2.03
CA LYS A 168 14.50 1.54 -3.09
C LYS A 168 14.01 2.87 -2.50
N LYS A 169 14.71 3.95 -2.77
CA LYS A 169 14.36 5.28 -2.25
C LYS A 169 14.15 6.20 -3.44
N PHE A 170 12.97 6.74 -3.57
CA PHE A 170 12.54 7.50 -4.72
C PHE A 170 12.45 8.99 -4.40
N GLU A 171 12.91 9.82 -5.35
CA GLU A 171 12.47 11.19 -5.43
C GLU A 171 11.03 11.23 -5.99
N PRO A 172 10.22 12.25 -5.65
CA PRO A 172 8.85 12.38 -6.18
C PRO A 172 8.80 12.35 -7.71
N GLU A 173 9.77 12.99 -8.36
CA GLU A 173 9.90 13.09 -9.81
C GLU A 173 10.08 11.73 -10.49
N GLU A 174 10.83 10.81 -9.86
CA GLU A 174 11.00 9.45 -10.35
C GLU A 174 9.68 8.68 -10.35
N LEU A 175 8.88 8.79 -9.29
CA LEU A 175 7.57 8.15 -9.20
C LEU A 175 6.57 8.75 -10.20
N ILE A 176 6.63 10.06 -10.44
CA ILE A 176 5.84 10.73 -11.48
C ILE A 176 6.21 10.19 -12.86
N GLU A 177 7.51 10.09 -13.15
CA GLU A 177 7.98 9.59 -14.44
C GLU A 177 7.59 8.12 -14.67
N TYR A 178 7.73 7.25 -13.68
CA TYR A 178 7.25 5.86 -13.77
C TYR A 178 5.74 5.77 -14.00
N GLY A 179 4.96 6.67 -13.41
CA GLY A 179 3.53 6.75 -13.66
C GLY A 179 3.18 7.13 -15.10
N LYS A 180 3.93 8.07 -15.71
CA LYS A 180 3.79 8.41 -17.12
C LYS A 180 4.15 7.22 -18.04
N GLN A 181 5.25 6.53 -17.73
CA GLN A 181 5.67 5.32 -18.47
C GLN A 181 4.63 4.21 -18.37
N ALA A 182 3.95 4.07 -17.22
CA ALA A 182 2.84 3.14 -17.05
C ALA A 182 1.53 3.60 -17.72
N GLY A 183 1.49 4.81 -18.31
CA GLY A 183 0.38 5.33 -19.10
C GLY A 183 -0.74 6.00 -18.28
N PHE A 184 -0.50 6.45 -17.05
CA PHE A 184 -1.48 7.23 -16.30
C PHE A 184 -1.74 8.60 -16.93
N GLY A 185 -3.02 9.01 -17.00
CA GLY A 185 -3.44 10.25 -17.66
C GLY A 185 -3.17 11.52 -16.86
N SER A 186 -3.27 11.43 -15.53
CA SER A 186 -2.98 12.53 -14.63
C SER A 186 -2.23 12.05 -13.39
N ILE A 187 -1.28 12.84 -12.91
CA ILE A 187 -0.47 12.51 -11.73
C ILE A 187 -0.33 13.77 -10.89
N GLU A 188 -0.78 13.67 -9.63
CA GLU A 188 -0.72 14.76 -8.65
C GLU A 188 0.16 14.35 -7.46
N LEU A 189 0.93 15.30 -6.94
CA LEU A 189 1.71 15.16 -5.71
C LEU A 189 1.09 16.01 -4.60
N LYS A 190 0.83 15.42 -3.43
CA LYS A 190 0.34 16.16 -2.25
C LYS A 190 1.13 15.78 -1.01
N GLU A 191 1.64 16.76 -0.30
CA GLU A 191 2.34 16.54 0.96
C GLU A 191 1.36 16.10 2.06
N ILE A 192 1.82 15.21 2.97
CA ILE A 192 1.04 14.71 4.11
C ILE A 192 1.62 15.27 5.40
N ILE A 193 2.92 15.10 5.59
CA ILE A 193 3.70 15.67 6.69
C ILE A 193 4.90 16.34 6.04
N SER A 194 5.06 17.64 6.29
CA SER A 194 6.09 18.46 5.66
C SER A 194 7.48 17.85 5.79
N GLY A 195 8.18 17.74 4.66
CA GLY A 195 9.52 17.16 4.55
C GLY A 195 9.61 15.67 4.89
N LYS A 196 8.49 14.99 5.20
CA LYS A 196 8.53 13.61 5.70
C LYS A 196 7.77 12.62 4.82
N SER A 197 6.59 12.97 4.36
CA SER A 197 5.75 12.02 3.61
C SER A 197 4.79 12.72 2.66
N TYR A 198 4.48 12.05 1.56
CA TYR A 198 3.59 12.54 0.51
C TYR A 198 2.75 11.42 -0.08
N VAL A 199 1.74 11.79 -0.84
CA VAL A 199 0.97 10.91 -1.70
C VAL A 199 1.16 11.29 -3.14
N VAL A 200 1.44 10.31 -3.99
CA VAL A 200 1.31 10.44 -5.45
C VAL A 200 -0.02 9.83 -5.84
N ILE A 201 -0.87 10.63 -6.49
CA ILE A 201 -2.20 10.23 -6.95
C ILE A 201 -2.13 10.06 -8.46
N TYR A 202 -2.29 8.83 -8.92
CA TYR A 202 -2.28 8.48 -10.34
C TYR A 202 -3.70 8.22 -10.81
N THR A 203 -4.19 8.96 -11.79
CA THR A 203 -5.55 8.80 -12.34
C THR A 203 -5.49 8.15 -13.73
N LYS A 204 -6.28 7.07 -13.93
CA LYS A 204 -6.39 6.33 -15.21
C LYS A 204 -7.20 7.10 -16.23
#